data_faa1ebc3640c4f5d8934a455a09dc9f8
#
_entry.id   faa1ebc3640c4f5d8934a455a09dc9f8
#
_cell.length_a   1.000
_cell.length_b   1.000
_cell.length_c   1.000
_cell.angle_alpha   90.00
_cell.angle_beta   90.00
_cell.angle_gamma   90.00
#
_symmetry.space_group_name_H-M   'P 1'
#
loop_
_entity.id
_entity.type
_entity.pdbx_description
1 polymer ?
#
loop_
_entity_poly.entity_id
_entity_poly.type
_entity_poly.pdbx_seq_one_letter_code
_entity_poly.pdbx_strand_id
1 'polypeptide(L)'
;MMEERVWLSSYPEGVPAEIDASQYDSLVSLMEESFSKYADRTAYSFMGQNIGYQETDTKSQALAAYFQSLGLEKGDRVAVMMPNVPQYPVAVAAILRAGLVVVNVNPLYTPRELEHQLKDSGAKAIVIIENFAITLQKCIQQTQVKHVVLCAMGDMLSMPKGAVVNFVVRHV
;
A
#
# COMPACT_ATOMS: atom_id res chain seq x y z
N MET A 1 -28.41 1.45 30.78
CA MET A 1 -27.67 2.72 30.99
C MET A 1 -26.97 3.00 29.69
N MET A 2 -27.31 4.12 28.99
CA MET A 2 -26.51 4.56 27.85
C MET A 2 -25.16 5.01 28.40
N GLU A 3 -24.07 4.44 27.92
CA GLU A 3 -22.72 4.94 28.24
C GLU A 3 -22.64 6.41 27.80
N GLU A 4 -22.27 7.27 28.73
CA GLU A 4 -22.10 8.69 28.48
C GLU A 4 -20.90 8.87 27.57
N ARG A 5 -21.13 9.27 26.30
CA ARG A 5 -20.08 9.43 25.28
C ARG A 5 -19.32 10.73 25.51
N VAL A 6 -18.55 10.78 26.60
CA VAL A 6 -17.84 11.98 27.07
C VAL A 6 -16.89 12.60 26.03
N TRP A 7 -16.37 11.79 25.10
CA TRP A 7 -15.47 12.25 24.03
C TRP A 7 -16.12 13.15 23.00
N LEU A 8 -17.47 13.11 22.84
CA LEU A 8 -18.17 13.94 21.87
C LEU A 8 -18.04 15.42 22.17
N SER A 9 -17.85 15.79 23.44
CA SER A 9 -17.63 17.18 23.84
C SER A 9 -16.30 17.76 23.32
N SER A 10 -15.36 16.90 22.92
CA SER A 10 -14.06 17.27 22.37
C SER A 10 -14.00 17.25 20.83
N TYR A 11 -15.12 16.93 20.17
CA TYR A 11 -15.16 16.94 18.71
C TYR A 11 -15.20 18.39 18.19
N PRO A 12 -14.40 18.69 17.15
CA PRO A 12 -14.50 19.97 16.46
C PRO A 12 -15.89 20.18 15.84
N GLU A 13 -16.25 21.45 15.65
CA GLU A 13 -17.48 21.80 14.97
C GLU A 13 -17.56 21.15 13.57
N GLY A 14 -18.69 20.57 13.22
CA GLY A 14 -18.92 19.90 11.93
C GLY A 14 -18.46 18.44 11.86
N VAL A 15 -17.84 17.89 12.92
CA VAL A 15 -17.52 16.46 12.99
C VAL A 15 -18.76 15.70 13.50
N PRO A 16 -19.33 14.76 12.72
CA PRO A 16 -20.50 13.99 13.15
C PRO A 16 -20.14 13.04 14.29
N ALA A 17 -21.11 12.83 15.21
CA ALA A 17 -20.95 11.90 16.32
C ALA A 17 -20.89 10.43 15.88
N GLU A 18 -21.45 10.11 14.72
CA GLU A 18 -21.52 8.77 14.15
C GLU A 18 -20.99 8.79 12.72
N ILE A 19 -20.37 7.69 12.31
CA ILE A 19 -19.96 7.47 10.92
C ILE A 19 -21.13 6.83 10.18
N ASP A 20 -21.50 7.38 9.03
CA ASP A 20 -22.42 6.72 8.10
C ASP A 20 -21.66 5.66 7.28
N ALA A 21 -21.73 4.42 7.73
CA ALA A 21 -21.08 3.29 7.06
C ALA A 21 -21.72 2.94 5.69
N SER A 22 -22.89 3.50 5.37
CA SER A 22 -23.58 3.29 4.10
C SER A 22 -23.16 4.27 2.99
N GLN A 23 -22.34 5.27 3.33
CA GLN A 23 -21.90 6.30 2.38
C GLN A 23 -21.10 5.73 1.20
N TYR A 24 -20.36 4.65 1.43
CA TYR A 24 -19.54 3.99 0.42
C TYR A 24 -19.73 2.47 0.45
N ASP A 25 -19.94 1.87 -0.71
CA ASP A 25 -20.09 0.42 -0.84
C ASP A 25 -18.75 -0.33 -0.56
N SER A 26 -17.63 0.34 -0.77
CA SER A 26 -16.28 -0.23 -0.58
C SER A 26 -15.21 0.85 -0.44
N LEU A 27 -14.02 0.44 0.04
CA LEU A 27 -12.85 1.32 0.01
C LEU A 27 -12.43 1.66 -1.43
N VAL A 28 -12.70 0.80 -2.39
CA VAL A 28 -12.41 1.07 -3.81
C VAL A 28 -13.27 2.24 -4.30
N SER A 29 -14.58 2.23 -4.04
CA SER A 29 -15.47 3.33 -4.44
C SER A 29 -15.09 4.66 -3.80
N LEU A 30 -14.73 4.67 -2.51
CA LEU A 30 -14.19 5.85 -1.83
C LEU A 30 -12.92 6.39 -2.49
N MET A 31 -11.99 5.49 -2.83
CA MET A 31 -10.72 5.87 -3.45
C MET A 31 -10.93 6.41 -4.87
N GLU A 32 -11.77 5.77 -5.66
CA GLU A 32 -12.07 6.19 -7.04
C GLU A 32 -12.79 7.54 -7.09
N GLU A 33 -13.73 7.78 -6.18
CA GLU A 33 -14.34 9.11 -6.02
C GLU A 33 -13.28 10.16 -5.69
N SER A 34 -12.39 9.85 -4.73
CA SER A 34 -11.33 10.76 -4.32
C SER A 34 -10.33 11.03 -5.44
N PHE A 35 -9.93 10.02 -6.20
CA PHE A 35 -9.04 10.15 -7.35
C PHE A 35 -9.65 11.04 -8.44
N SER A 36 -10.93 10.86 -8.74
CA SER A 36 -11.65 11.68 -9.69
C SER A 36 -11.83 13.13 -9.20
N LYS A 37 -12.32 13.30 -7.96
CA LYS A 37 -12.62 14.61 -7.38
C LYS A 37 -11.41 15.51 -7.19
N TYR A 38 -10.26 14.92 -6.89
CA TYR A 38 -9.02 15.63 -6.58
C TYR A 38 -7.92 15.39 -7.61
N ALA A 39 -8.27 15.00 -8.84
CA ALA A 39 -7.33 14.58 -9.88
C ALA A 39 -6.14 15.55 -10.06
N ASP A 40 -6.40 16.85 -10.07
CA ASP A 40 -5.40 17.90 -10.28
C ASP A 40 -4.64 18.31 -9.00
N ARG A 41 -4.91 17.65 -7.86
CA ARG A 41 -4.28 17.99 -6.58
C ARG A 41 -3.11 17.06 -6.26
N THR A 42 -2.21 17.56 -5.43
CA THR A 42 -1.17 16.75 -4.80
C THR A 42 -1.79 15.83 -3.77
N ALA A 43 -1.53 14.53 -3.90
CA ALA A 43 -1.94 13.51 -2.93
C ALA A 43 -0.86 13.26 -1.88
N TYR A 44 0.41 13.19 -2.30
CA TYR A 44 1.55 12.88 -1.45
C TYR A 44 2.75 13.76 -1.79
N SER A 45 3.59 14.00 -0.79
CA SER A 45 4.90 14.63 -0.97
C SER A 45 5.98 13.72 -0.41
N PHE A 46 7.00 13.43 -1.21
CA PHE A 46 8.10 12.57 -0.82
C PHE A 46 9.43 13.12 -1.35
N MET A 47 10.39 13.32 -0.46
CA MET A 47 11.72 13.85 -0.80
C MET A 47 11.66 15.14 -1.66
N GLY A 48 10.68 16.02 -1.39
CA GLY A 48 10.51 17.28 -2.12
C GLY A 48 9.88 17.16 -3.51
N GLN A 49 9.34 16.00 -3.88
CA GLN A 49 8.51 15.81 -5.06
C GLN A 49 7.06 15.59 -4.65
N ASN A 50 6.15 16.21 -5.37
CA ASN A 50 4.71 16.00 -5.23
C ASN A 50 4.23 14.92 -6.20
N ILE A 51 3.40 14.02 -5.71
CA ILE A 51 2.72 12.96 -6.45
C ILE A 51 1.22 13.28 -6.42
N GLY A 52 0.60 13.38 -7.60
CA GLY A 52 -0.82 13.74 -7.76
C GLY A 52 -1.76 12.56 -7.51
N TYR A 53 -3.04 12.90 -7.26
CA TYR A 53 -4.12 11.91 -7.21
C TYR A 53 -4.26 11.15 -8.53
N GLN A 54 -4.24 11.85 -9.67
CA GLN A 54 -4.34 11.23 -10.99
C GLN A 54 -3.16 10.29 -11.29
N GLU A 55 -1.93 10.65 -10.88
CA GLU A 55 -0.76 9.77 -11.03
C GLU A 55 -0.92 8.50 -10.21
N THR A 56 -1.37 8.62 -8.95
CA THR A 56 -1.62 7.49 -8.06
C THR A 56 -2.70 6.59 -8.63
N ASP A 57 -3.77 7.17 -9.17
CA ASP A 57 -4.86 6.45 -9.84
C ASP A 57 -4.35 5.62 -11.01
N THR A 58 -3.68 6.27 -11.97
CA THR A 58 -3.16 5.62 -13.17
C THR A 58 -2.20 4.48 -12.84
N LYS A 59 -1.25 4.72 -11.92
CA LYS A 59 -0.27 3.70 -11.50
C LYS A 59 -0.94 2.52 -10.79
N SER A 60 -1.94 2.78 -9.96
CA SER A 60 -2.66 1.71 -9.26
C SER A 60 -3.53 0.88 -10.19
N GLN A 61 -4.11 1.46 -11.23
CA GLN A 61 -4.83 0.71 -12.28
C GLN A 61 -3.88 -0.23 -13.04
N ALA A 62 -2.72 0.27 -13.45
CA ALA A 62 -1.72 -0.53 -14.15
C ALA A 62 -1.21 -1.70 -13.28
N LEU A 63 -0.94 -1.45 -12.00
CA LEU A 63 -0.49 -2.48 -11.07
C LEU A 63 -1.61 -3.49 -10.74
N ALA A 64 -2.88 -3.06 -10.68
CA ALA A 64 -4.02 -3.97 -10.52
C ALA A 64 -4.14 -4.93 -11.71
N ALA A 65 -4.03 -4.41 -12.94
CA ALA A 65 -4.02 -5.23 -14.15
C ALA A 65 -2.85 -6.23 -14.15
N TYR A 66 -1.69 -5.82 -13.67
CA TYR A 66 -0.55 -6.73 -13.50
C TYR A 66 -0.85 -7.84 -12.51
N PHE A 67 -1.42 -7.56 -11.33
CA PHE A 67 -1.81 -8.60 -10.38
C PHE A 67 -2.80 -9.61 -10.98
N GLN A 68 -3.77 -9.14 -11.76
CA GLN A 68 -4.70 -10.02 -12.47
C GLN A 68 -3.97 -10.91 -13.48
N SER A 69 -2.96 -10.39 -14.17
CA SER A 69 -2.16 -11.18 -15.12
C SER A 69 -1.30 -12.28 -14.47
N LEU A 70 -1.04 -12.18 -13.17
CA LEU A 70 -0.34 -13.21 -12.39
C LEU A 70 -1.22 -14.41 -12.01
N GLY A 71 -2.50 -14.36 -12.34
CA GLY A 71 -3.47 -15.41 -11.96
C GLY A 71 -3.89 -15.35 -10.50
N LEU A 72 -3.75 -14.21 -9.84
CA LEU A 72 -4.31 -13.99 -8.50
C LEU A 72 -5.82 -13.84 -8.60
N GLU A 73 -6.54 -14.50 -7.72
CA GLU A 73 -8.00 -14.55 -7.68
C GLU A 73 -8.57 -13.64 -6.59
N LYS A 74 -9.82 -13.22 -6.74
CA LYS A 74 -10.52 -12.41 -5.73
C LYS A 74 -10.40 -13.06 -4.33
N GLY A 75 -9.98 -12.26 -3.36
CA GLY A 75 -9.75 -12.69 -1.97
C GLY A 75 -8.35 -13.25 -1.70
N ASP A 76 -7.49 -13.38 -2.72
CA ASP A 76 -6.10 -13.71 -2.49
C ASP A 76 -5.39 -12.58 -1.74
N ARG A 77 -4.48 -12.95 -0.87
CA ARG A 77 -3.77 -12.00 0.00
C ARG A 77 -2.43 -11.60 -0.63
N VAL A 78 -2.21 -10.29 -0.65
CA VAL A 78 -0.95 -9.68 -1.10
C VAL A 78 -0.32 -8.91 0.05
N ALA A 79 0.87 -9.30 0.44
CA ALA A 79 1.63 -8.62 1.47
C ALA A 79 2.25 -7.32 0.93
N VAL A 80 2.30 -6.27 1.75
CA VAL A 80 2.94 -4.99 1.43
C VAL A 80 3.95 -4.68 2.52
N MET A 81 5.24 -4.77 2.19
CA MET A 81 6.37 -4.57 3.11
C MET A 81 7.22 -3.39 2.68
N MET A 82 6.85 -2.22 3.12
CA MET A 82 7.57 -0.98 2.82
C MET A 82 7.27 0.11 3.87
N PRO A 83 8.16 1.10 4.04
CA PRO A 83 7.90 2.26 4.89
C PRO A 83 6.92 3.21 4.21
N ASN A 84 6.77 4.43 4.78
CA ASN A 84 5.93 5.48 4.22
C ASN A 84 6.56 6.06 2.94
N VAL A 85 6.37 5.40 1.83
CA VAL A 85 6.83 5.78 0.48
C VAL A 85 5.64 5.87 -0.48
N PRO A 86 5.74 6.64 -1.57
CA PRO A 86 4.62 6.83 -2.50
C PRO A 86 4.12 5.54 -3.16
N GLN A 87 4.96 4.52 -3.25
CA GLN A 87 4.58 3.20 -3.78
C GLN A 87 3.53 2.51 -2.90
N TYR A 88 3.50 2.81 -1.59
CA TYR A 88 2.56 2.20 -0.66
C TYR A 88 1.08 2.45 -1.04
N PRO A 89 0.60 3.69 -1.17
CA PRO A 89 -0.79 3.95 -1.56
C PRO A 89 -1.12 3.42 -2.95
N VAL A 90 -0.17 3.41 -3.88
CA VAL A 90 -0.34 2.78 -5.21
C VAL A 90 -0.57 1.28 -5.06
N ALA A 91 0.25 0.59 -4.26
CA ALA A 91 0.11 -0.85 -4.03
C ALA A 91 -1.22 -1.19 -3.35
N VAL A 92 -1.60 -0.45 -2.30
CA VAL A 92 -2.88 -0.65 -1.59
C VAL A 92 -4.07 -0.49 -2.53
N ALA A 93 -4.10 0.61 -3.30
CA ALA A 93 -5.18 0.86 -4.26
C ALA A 93 -5.25 -0.24 -5.34
N ALA A 94 -4.10 -0.68 -5.86
CA ALA A 94 -4.03 -1.73 -6.86
C ALA A 94 -4.54 -3.09 -6.35
N ILE A 95 -4.13 -3.47 -5.15
CA ILE A 95 -4.56 -4.72 -4.51
C ILE A 95 -6.08 -4.73 -4.32
N LEU A 96 -6.64 -3.64 -3.77
CA LEU A 96 -8.07 -3.52 -3.54
C LEU A 96 -8.86 -3.51 -4.86
N ARG A 97 -8.39 -2.78 -5.88
CA ARG A 97 -9.01 -2.77 -7.23
C ARG A 97 -9.01 -4.13 -7.90
N ALA A 98 -7.98 -4.91 -7.70
CA ALA A 98 -7.93 -6.28 -8.21
C ALA A 98 -8.83 -7.26 -7.44
N GLY A 99 -9.56 -6.79 -6.41
CA GLY A 99 -10.39 -7.63 -5.55
C GLY A 99 -9.60 -8.47 -4.56
N LEU A 100 -8.35 -8.12 -4.33
CA LEU A 100 -7.41 -8.83 -3.46
C LEU A 100 -7.43 -8.23 -2.04
N VAL A 101 -6.80 -8.93 -1.10
CA VAL A 101 -6.71 -8.53 0.30
C VAL A 101 -5.32 -7.99 0.62
N VAL A 102 -5.25 -6.80 1.20
CA VAL A 102 -3.99 -6.19 1.66
C VAL A 102 -3.56 -6.80 2.98
N VAL A 103 -2.31 -7.26 3.06
CA VAL A 103 -1.66 -7.68 4.31
C VAL A 103 -0.50 -6.74 4.59
N ASN A 104 -0.67 -5.82 5.53
CA ASN A 104 0.39 -4.90 5.91
C ASN A 104 1.46 -5.62 6.73
N VAL A 105 2.72 -5.45 6.33
CA VAL A 105 3.89 -6.06 6.95
C VAL A 105 4.82 -4.99 7.46
N ASN A 106 5.24 -5.12 8.73
CA ASN A 106 6.23 -4.21 9.28
C ASN A 106 7.59 -4.41 8.57
N PRO A 107 8.16 -3.38 7.94
CA PRO A 107 9.43 -3.48 7.22
C PRO A 107 10.63 -3.82 8.12
N LEU A 108 10.49 -3.64 9.44
CA LEU A 108 11.55 -3.94 10.40
C LEU A 108 11.50 -5.37 10.95
N TYR A 109 10.60 -6.22 10.45
CA TYR A 109 10.53 -7.61 10.88
C TYR A 109 11.81 -8.38 10.58
N THR A 110 12.17 -9.23 11.52
CA THR A 110 13.18 -10.28 11.32
C THR A 110 12.67 -11.33 10.33
N PRO A 111 13.54 -12.14 9.72
CA PRO A 111 13.12 -13.24 8.83
C PRO A 111 12.10 -14.19 9.49
N ARG A 112 12.21 -14.47 10.79
CA ARG A 112 11.30 -15.34 11.54
C ARG A 112 9.91 -14.72 11.68
N GLU A 113 9.83 -13.42 11.99
CA GLU A 113 8.56 -12.70 12.12
C GLU A 113 7.87 -12.57 10.76
N LEU A 114 8.64 -12.26 9.71
CA LEU A 114 8.13 -12.19 8.35
C LEU A 114 7.60 -13.55 7.88
N GLU A 115 8.34 -14.63 8.10
CA GLU A 115 7.90 -16.00 7.80
C GLU A 115 6.57 -16.32 8.49
N HIS A 116 6.48 -16.04 9.79
CA HIS A 116 5.27 -16.27 10.55
C HIS A 116 4.07 -15.53 9.96
N GLN A 117 4.20 -14.23 9.70
CA GLN A 117 3.10 -13.43 9.16
C GLN A 117 2.69 -13.87 7.74
N LEU A 118 3.65 -14.18 6.87
CA LEU A 118 3.36 -14.65 5.51
C LEU A 118 2.67 -16.02 5.51
N LYS A 119 3.04 -16.92 6.42
CA LYS A 119 2.36 -18.21 6.61
C LYS A 119 0.96 -18.05 7.17
N ASP A 120 0.83 -17.28 8.25
CA ASP A 120 -0.45 -17.06 8.95
C ASP A 120 -1.47 -16.39 8.02
N SER A 121 -1.06 -15.35 7.31
CA SER A 121 -1.93 -14.68 6.34
C SER A 121 -2.20 -15.51 5.09
N GLY A 122 -1.33 -16.46 4.75
CA GLY A 122 -1.38 -17.20 3.49
C GLY A 122 -1.19 -16.32 2.27
N ALA A 123 -0.37 -15.26 2.36
CA ALA A 123 -0.10 -14.35 1.27
C ALA A 123 0.50 -15.08 0.06
N LYS A 124 -0.07 -14.87 -1.13
CA LYS A 124 0.41 -15.46 -2.40
C LYS A 124 1.38 -14.56 -3.16
N ALA A 125 1.36 -13.28 -2.88
CA ALA A 125 2.26 -12.29 -3.46
C ALA A 125 2.75 -11.30 -2.38
N ILE A 126 3.85 -10.62 -2.65
CA ILE A 126 4.37 -9.53 -1.83
C ILE A 126 4.86 -8.38 -2.69
N VAL A 127 4.51 -7.15 -2.31
CA VAL A 127 5.13 -5.91 -2.80
C VAL A 127 6.10 -5.43 -1.74
N ILE A 128 7.36 -5.29 -2.09
CA ILE A 128 8.43 -5.03 -1.12
C ILE A 128 9.45 -4.02 -1.65
N ILE A 129 9.93 -3.13 -0.79
CA ILE A 129 11.08 -2.27 -1.11
C ILE A 129 12.37 -3.09 -1.04
N GLU A 130 13.26 -2.89 -2.01
CA GLU A 130 14.50 -3.66 -2.18
C GLU A 130 15.39 -3.72 -0.94
N ASN A 131 15.36 -2.71 -0.10
CA ASN A 131 16.09 -2.65 1.17
C ASN A 131 15.79 -3.83 2.12
N PHE A 132 14.60 -4.42 2.00
CA PHE A 132 14.14 -5.53 2.84
C PHE A 132 14.14 -6.87 2.11
N ALA A 133 14.58 -6.90 0.85
CA ALA A 133 14.57 -8.11 0.01
C ALA A 133 15.39 -9.24 0.62
N ILE A 134 16.52 -8.95 1.28
CA ILE A 134 17.37 -9.94 1.96
C ILE A 134 16.61 -10.62 3.11
N THR A 135 15.76 -9.89 3.83
CA THR A 135 14.92 -10.48 4.89
C THR A 135 13.93 -11.49 4.29
N LEU A 136 13.26 -11.11 3.19
CA LEU A 136 12.35 -12.01 2.47
C LEU A 136 13.09 -13.23 1.90
N GLN A 137 14.26 -13.04 1.30
CA GLN A 137 15.06 -14.12 0.72
C GLN A 137 15.35 -15.25 1.72
N LYS A 138 15.55 -14.90 2.99
CA LYS A 138 15.87 -15.86 4.06
C LYS A 138 14.67 -16.74 4.46
N CYS A 139 13.45 -16.36 4.13
CA CYS A 139 12.25 -17.06 4.60
C CYS A 139 11.24 -17.42 3.49
N ILE A 140 11.36 -16.86 2.29
CA ILE A 140 10.36 -17.01 1.22
C ILE A 140 10.07 -18.48 0.89
N GLN A 141 11.08 -19.35 0.89
CA GLN A 141 10.93 -20.78 0.57
C GLN A 141 10.04 -21.55 1.56
N GLN A 142 9.85 -21.01 2.75
CA GLN A 142 8.97 -21.56 3.78
C GLN A 142 7.53 -21.01 3.73
N THR A 143 7.24 -20.14 2.78
CA THR A 143 5.94 -19.42 2.65
C THR A 143 5.17 -19.87 1.41
N GLN A 144 3.94 -19.34 1.25
CA GLN A 144 3.12 -19.58 0.04
C GLN A 144 3.31 -18.49 -1.03
N VAL A 145 4.22 -17.54 -0.82
CA VAL A 145 4.48 -16.44 -1.73
C VAL A 145 5.07 -16.97 -3.04
N LYS A 146 4.37 -16.72 -4.14
CA LYS A 146 4.78 -17.12 -5.51
C LYS A 146 5.27 -15.94 -6.34
N HIS A 147 4.80 -14.72 -6.03
CA HIS A 147 5.08 -13.52 -6.79
C HIS A 147 5.68 -12.45 -5.90
N VAL A 148 6.79 -11.86 -6.34
CA VAL A 148 7.46 -10.76 -5.64
C VAL A 148 7.53 -9.56 -6.57
N VAL A 149 6.90 -8.47 -6.16
CA VAL A 149 7.00 -7.16 -6.83
C VAL A 149 8.01 -6.33 -6.04
N LEU A 150 9.18 -6.14 -6.64
CA LEU A 150 10.26 -5.38 -6.03
C LEU A 150 10.18 -3.92 -6.45
N CYS A 151 10.22 -3.01 -5.49
CA CYS A 151 10.23 -1.57 -5.70
C CYS A 151 11.55 -0.98 -5.18
N ALA A 152 12.07 0.03 -5.85
CA ALA A 152 13.20 0.81 -5.32
C ALA A 152 12.70 2.14 -4.74
N MET A 153 13.45 2.72 -3.80
CA MET A 153 13.07 3.94 -3.07
C MET A 153 12.79 5.14 -3.99
N GLY A 154 13.54 5.24 -5.08
CA GLY A 154 13.46 6.34 -6.04
C GLY A 154 12.52 6.10 -7.23
N ASP A 155 11.80 4.97 -7.32
CA ASP A 155 11.01 4.62 -8.52
C ASP A 155 9.88 5.61 -8.83
N MET A 156 9.37 6.29 -7.81
CA MET A 156 8.34 7.33 -7.99
C MET A 156 8.90 8.76 -7.93
N LEU A 157 10.21 8.93 -8.00
CA LEU A 157 10.84 10.23 -8.13
C LEU A 157 11.16 10.53 -9.60
N SER A 158 11.12 11.83 -9.98
CA SER A 158 11.51 12.27 -11.32
C SER A 158 13.01 12.05 -11.60
N MET A 159 13.35 11.90 -12.88
CA MET A 159 14.76 11.84 -13.30
C MET A 159 15.41 13.24 -13.22
N PRO A 160 16.71 13.35 -12.84
CA PRO A 160 17.63 12.26 -12.48
C PRO A 160 17.58 11.85 -11.00
N LYS A 161 16.73 12.50 -10.19
CA LYS A 161 16.69 12.33 -8.73
C LYS A 161 16.42 10.88 -8.33
N GLY A 162 15.46 10.21 -8.98
CA GLY A 162 15.15 8.81 -8.70
C GLY A 162 16.36 7.89 -8.91
N ALA A 163 17.10 8.09 -10.01
CA ALA A 163 18.32 7.33 -10.29
C ALA A 163 19.40 7.56 -9.23
N VAL A 164 19.60 8.81 -8.81
CA VAL A 164 20.58 9.15 -7.75
C VAL A 164 20.19 8.51 -6.42
N VAL A 165 18.91 8.60 -6.02
CA VAL A 165 18.40 7.99 -4.78
C VAL A 165 18.60 6.47 -4.82
N ASN A 166 18.23 5.80 -5.91
CA ASN A 166 18.40 4.36 -6.04
C ASN A 166 19.88 3.96 -6.02
N PHE A 167 20.75 4.75 -6.63
CA PHE A 167 22.19 4.50 -6.58
C PHE A 167 22.73 4.63 -5.16
N VAL A 168 22.41 5.69 -4.45
CA VAL A 168 22.84 5.92 -3.05
C VAL A 168 22.36 4.79 -2.15
N VAL A 169 21.06 4.46 -2.21
CA VAL A 169 20.45 3.41 -1.37
C VAL A 169 21.09 2.03 -1.60
N ARG A 170 21.58 1.74 -2.81
CA ARG A 170 22.20 0.44 -3.13
C ARG A 170 23.69 0.36 -2.80
N HIS A 171 24.40 1.50 -2.71
CA HIS A 171 25.87 1.49 -2.68
C HIS A 171 26.47 2.24 -1.49
N VAL A 172 25.66 2.97 -0.71
CA VAL A 172 26.07 3.69 0.49
C VAL A 172 25.38 3.14 1.73
#